data_320fea7adf1a6ab9274c03531fb13f21
#
_entry.id   320fea7adf1a6ab9274c03531fb13f21
#
_cell.length_a   1.000
_cell.length_b   1.000
_cell.length_c   1.000
_cell.angle_alpha   90.00
_cell.angle_beta   90.00
_cell.angle_gamma   90.00
#
_symmetry.space_group_name_H-M   'P 1'
#
loop_
_entity.id
_entity.type
_entity.pdbx_description
1 polymer ?
#
loop_
_entity_poly.entity_id
_entity_poly.type
_entity_poly.pdbx_seq_one_letter_code
_entity_poly.pdbx_strand_id
1 'polypeptide(L)'
;MEKIFKKSFTKSIEIDTFAKIINQTTITILYFPTMSNTNVYEKEVSFQVDRRRAGVEFIKIISDLWYDKSIEMVLFRNQLINRNVSDIINLHEYAGEFVGKPISIFDTVDIAKAILSLDLPPSKLDIGKLTYEYNLENNHYNNARAFVVDKLKNAKDTQDIQPKDVVLYGFGRIGRLLARELMSKMGKGNQLRLRAIVTRDKNDTVTLEKRASLLRYDSIHGDFQGSVVADAENNALIINGTTVHIITANGPEEIDYTKFGIEDALVIDNTGAFTTQEALARHLTSKGTQKVLLTAPGKGVPNIVHGVNHNDYNPDEVNIFSAASCTTNAITPILKVLEDTLGVAKGHLETIHAYTNDQNLVDNMHKKYRRGRAAGLNMVITETGAGTAVAKAIPSLAGKLTSNAIRVPVPNGSLVVLNLEVGKETSISEINAIMKKYALEGELVEQIKYSLNNELVSSDIIGTSAPSIYDSNATIVSGDGKNIVLYIWYDNEYGYSHQVIRLAKYIAKVRRYTYY
;
A
#
# COMPACT_ATOMS: atom_id res chain seq x y z
N MET A 1 53.98 -32.57 13.41
CA MET A 1 52.94 -32.34 12.39
C MET A 1 52.97 -30.87 11.92
N GLU A 2 54.15 -30.49 11.46
CA GLU A 2 54.46 -29.21 10.86
C GLU A 2 55.15 -29.51 9.56
N LYS A 3 54.44 -29.51 8.44
CA LYS A 3 54.98 -29.50 7.06
C LYS A 3 53.86 -29.90 6.10
N ILE A 4 52.98 -28.99 5.76
CA ILE A 4 52.27 -28.93 4.48
C ILE A 4 51.53 -27.58 4.45
N PHE A 5 52.21 -26.53 4.09
CA PHE A 5 51.61 -25.31 3.52
C PHE A 5 52.74 -24.39 3.05
N LYS A 6 53.40 -24.75 1.96
CA LYS A 6 54.11 -23.82 1.10
C LYS A 6 54.11 -24.41 -0.31
N LYS A 7 53.17 -23.99 -1.13
CA LYS A 7 53.35 -23.91 -2.59
C LYS A 7 52.73 -22.61 -3.08
N SER A 8 53.61 -21.75 -3.41
CA SER A 8 53.40 -20.49 -4.11
C SER A 8 52.66 -20.71 -5.44
N PHE A 9 51.67 -19.89 -5.71
CA PHE A 9 51.25 -19.56 -7.07
C PHE A 9 51.40 -18.05 -7.25
N THR A 10 52.56 -17.65 -7.71
CA THR A 10 52.76 -16.37 -8.42
C THR A 10 52.20 -16.56 -9.82
N LYS A 11 51.10 -15.93 -10.13
CA LYS A 11 50.71 -15.54 -11.48
C LYS A 11 50.39 -14.06 -11.44
N SER A 12 51.30 -13.29 -12.03
CA SER A 12 51.12 -11.91 -12.40
C SER A 12 49.92 -11.80 -13.36
N ILE A 13 48.82 -11.25 -12.89
CA ILE A 13 47.72 -10.78 -13.73
C ILE A 13 47.92 -9.26 -13.84
N GLU A 14 48.03 -8.82 -15.07
CA GLU A 14 48.29 -7.46 -15.47
C GLU A 14 47.32 -6.47 -14.79
N ILE A 15 47.93 -5.48 -14.13
CA ILE A 15 47.24 -4.41 -13.38
C ILE A 15 46.57 -3.38 -14.33
N ASP A 16 46.77 -3.50 -15.64
CA ASP A 16 46.26 -2.52 -16.62
C ASP A 16 44.76 -2.67 -16.98
N THR A 17 44.11 -3.77 -16.65
CA THR A 17 42.68 -3.95 -16.97
C THR A 17 41.77 -3.44 -15.85
N PHE A 18 42.26 -3.33 -14.62
CA PHE A 18 41.50 -2.80 -13.48
C PHE A 18 41.42 -1.28 -13.43
N ALA A 19 42.42 -0.58 -14.02
CA ALA A 19 42.46 0.89 -14.04
C ALA A 19 41.47 1.54 -15.02
N LYS A 20 40.89 0.77 -15.98
CA LYS A 20 39.93 1.29 -16.95
C LYS A 20 38.47 1.17 -16.54
N ILE A 21 38.15 0.40 -15.50
CA ILE A 21 36.78 0.22 -14.99
C ILE A 21 36.46 1.22 -13.86
N ILE A 22 37.46 1.83 -13.22
CA ILE A 22 37.29 2.76 -12.09
C ILE A 22 36.99 4.20 -12.53
N ASN A 23 37.07 4.53 -13.81
CA ASN A 23 36.91 5.92 -14.27
C ASN A 23 35.51 6.38 -14.66
N GLN A 24 34.43 5.63 -14.31
CA GLN A 24 33.06 6.08 -14.55
C GLN A 24 32.11 5.92 -13.35
N THR A 25 32.61 5.61 -12.17
CA THR A 25 31.80 5.68 -10.95
C THR A 25 32.57 6.53 -9.96
N THR A 26 32.18 7.79 -9.83
CA THR A 26 32.70 8.66 -8.77
C THR A 26 32.13 8.14 -7.44
N ILE A 27 32.79 7.15 -6.85
CA ILE A 27 32.65 6.83 -5.43
C ILE A 27 33.37 7.98 -4.72
N THR A 28 32.60 8.92 -4.19
CA THR A 28 33.13 9.92 -3.25
C THR A 28 33.48 9.17 -1.97
N ILE A 29 34.70 8.60 -1.95
CA ILE A 29 35.35 8.20 -0.71
C ILE A 29 35.64 9.50 0.01
N LEU A 30 34.82 9.82 1.02
CA LEU A 30 35.13 10.89 1.97
C LEU A 30 36.45 10.51 2.65
N TYR A 31 37.53 11.09 2.18
CA TYR A 31 38.86 11.04 2.82
C TYR A 31 38.77 11.84 4.12
N PHE A 32 38.61 11.14 5.23
CA PHE A 32 38.71 11.75 6.56
C PHE A 32 40.18 12.03 6.85
N PRO A 33 40.60 13.29 7.02
CA PRO A 33 41.93 13.56 7.52
C PRO A 33 42.04 12.99 8.94
N THR A 34 43.18 12.42 9.30
CA THR A 34 43.52 11.91 10.63
C THR A 34 43.56 13.06 11.64
N MET A 35 42.37 13.50 12.10
CA MET A 35 42.22 14.32 13.29
C MET A 35 42.14 13.39 14.50
N SER A 36 42.53 13.89 15.69
CA SER A 36 42.45 13.12 16.93
C SER A 36 41.06 12.49 17.05
N ASN A 37 40.99 11.18 17.25
CA ASN A 37 39.74 10.38 17.26
C ASN A 37 38.58 10.97 18.10
N THR A 38 38.89 11.70 19.17
CA THR A 38 37.92 12.37 20.05
C THR A 38 37.15 13.50 19.35
N ASN A 39 37.81 14.27 18.49
CA ASN A 39 37.17 15.42 17.83
C ASN A 39 36.25 14.99 16.67
N VAL A 40 36.53 13.85 16.04
CA VAL A 40 35.67 13.28 14.97
C VAL A 40 34.38 12.72 15.60
N TYR A 41 34.50 11.94 16.66
CA TYR A 41 33.37 11.36 17.38
C TYR A 41 32.38 12.41 17.89
N GLU A 42 32.89 13.47 18.56
CA GLU A 42 32.04 14.54 19.08
C GLU A 42 31.30 15.31 17.96
N LYS A 43 31.93 15.50 16.80
CA LYS A 43 31.27 16.09 15.62
C LYS A 43 30.18 15.18 15.05
N GLU A 44 30.44 13.88 14.98
CA GLU A 44 29.44 12.90 14.55
C GLU A 44 28.25 12.85 15.49
N VAL A 45 28.50 12.83 16.81
CA VAL A 45 27.43 12.87 17.83
C VAL A 45 26.61 14.17 17.70
N SER A 46 27.27 15.33 17.57
CA SER A 46 26.57 16.60 17.39
C SER A 46 25.70 16.59 16.13
N PHE A 47 26.23 16.12 15.01
CA PHE A 47 25.47 15.99 13.76
C PHE A 47 24.24 15.08 13.90
N GLN A 48 24.39 13.93 14.59
CA GLN A 48 23.26 13.04 14.86
C GLN A 48 22.21 13.67 15.77
N VAL A 49 22.63 14.47 16.75
CA VAL A 49 21.70 15.24 17.61
C VAL A 49 20.93 16.25 16.78
N ASP A 50 21.60 16.98 15.88
CA ASP A 50 20.96 17.97 15.03
C ASP A 50 19.99 17.33 14.02
N ARG A 51 20.34 16.17 13.45
CA ARG A 51 19.43 15.35 12.61
C ARG A 51 18.16 14.96 13.39
N ARG A 52 18.31 14.53 14.65
CA ARG A 52 17.17 14.16 15.51
C ARG A 52 16.28 15.36 15.83
N ARG A 53 16.86 16.53 16.12
CA ARG A 53 16.13 17.78 16.34
C ARG A 53 15.35 18.19 15.09
N ALA A 54 15.97 18.13 13.91
CA ALA A 54 15.29 18.37 12.64
C ALA A 54 14.14 17.37 12.43
N GLY A 55 14.31 16.09 12.83
CA GLY A 55 13.24 15.09 12.78
C GLY A 55 12.04 15.44 13.66
N VAL A 56 12.26 15.96 14.87
CA VAL A 56 11.18 16.44 15.76
C VAL A 56 10.44 17.63 15.13
N GLU A 57 11.19 18.60 14.60
CA GLU A 57 10.61 19.75 13.91
C GLU A 57 9.79 19.33 12.70
N PHE A 58 10.31 18.40 11.90
CA PHE A 58 9.62 17.86 10.74
C PHE A 58 8.31 17.18 11.10
N ILE A 59 8.28 16.34 12.15
CA ILE A 59 7.05 15.70 12.65
C ILE A 59 6.01 16.73 13.06
N LYS A 60 6.44 17.83 13.72
CA LYS A 60 5.53 18.92 14.06
C LYS A 60 4.91 19.55 12.81
N ILE A 61 5.72 19.87 11.81
CA ILE A 61 5.23 20.49 10.56
C ILE A 61 4.27 19.54 9.83
N ILE A 62 4.58 18.24 9.76
CA ILE A 62 3.68 17.23 9.17
C ILE A 62 2.33 17.23 9.90
N SER A 63 2.35 17.31 11.23
CA SER A 63 1.12 17.35 12.04
C SER A 63 0.30 18.61 11.77
N ASP A 64 0.93 19.77 11.72
CA ASP A 64 0.28 21.05 11.41
C ASP A 64 -0.34 21.02 9.99
N LEU A 65 0.40 20.51 9.00
CA LEU A 65 -0.11 20.34 7.63
C LEU A 65 -1.32 19.40 7.57
N TRP A 66 -1.26 18.29 8.30
CA TRP A 66 -2.35 17.31 8.32
C TRP A 66 -3.59 17.82 9.04
N TYR A 67 -3.45 18.24 10.30
CA TYR A 67 -4.60 18.60 11.14
C TYR A 67 -5.22 19.95 10.82
N ASP A 68 -4.41 20.94 10.42
CA ASP A 68 -4.89 22.30 10.17
C ASP A 68 -5.22 22.56 8.70
N LYS A 69 -4.46 21.98 7.76
CA LYS A 69 -4.56 22.24 6.32
C LYS A 69 -5.01 21.05 5.49
N SER A 70 -5.17 19.87 6.09
CA SER A 70 -5.59 18.66 5.38
C SER A 70 -4.62 18.21 4.28
N ILE A 71 -3.34 18.52 4.43
CA ILE A 71 -2.28 18.17 3.50
C ILE A 71 -1.58 16.90 4.01
N GLU A 72 -1.73 15.80 3.26
CA GLU A 72 -1.05 14.53 3.53
C GLU A 72 0.36 14.56 2.94
N MET A 73 1.37 14.38 3.79
CA MET A 73 2.76 14.32 3.36
C MET A 73 3.22 12.87 3.27
N VAL A 74 3.93 12.53 2.18
CA VAL A 74 4.63 11.25 2.02
C VAL A 74 6.09 11.52 1.62
N LEU A 75 6.99 10.57 1.88
CA LEU A 75 8.37 10.62 1.44
C LEU A 75 8.65 9.41 0.56
N PHE A 76 8.79 9.64 -0.74
CA PHE A 76 8.83 8.60 -1.76
C PHE A 76 7.77 7.53 -1.51
N ARG A 77 6.48 7.96 -1.39
CA ARG A 77 5.23 7.19 -1.13
C ARG A 77 5.10 6.63 0.27
N ASN A 78 6.15 6.66 1.10
CA ASN A 78 6.03 6.21 2.49
C ASN A 78 5.25 7.26 3.30
N GLN A 79 4.20 6.82 3.98
CA GLN A 79 3.38 7.68 4.82
C GLN A 79 4.19 8.22 5.99
N LEU A 80 4.04 9.53 6.28
CA LEU A 80 4.78 10.21 7.32
C LEU A 80 3.99 10.44 8.62
N ILE A 81 2.66 10.45 8.51
CA ILE A 81 1.81 10.62 9.71
C ILE A 81 2.00 9.45 10.69
N ASN A 82 2.01 9.76 12.00
CA ASN A 82 2.23 8.79 13.09
C ASN A 82 3.59 8.08 13.06
N ARG A 83 4.60 8.65 12.39
CA ARG A 83 5.98 8.16 12.44
C ARG A 83 6.77 8.79 13.58
N ASN A 84 7.69 8.04 14.15
CA ASN A 84 8.66 8.54 15.11
C ASN A 84 9.91 9.10 14.41
N VAL A 85 10.81 9.75 15.17
CA VAL A 85 12.04 10.36 14.64
C VAL A 85 12.94 9.35 13.95
N SER A 86 13.07 8.14 14.51
CA SER A 86 13.92 7.10 13.90
C SER A 86 13.37 6.63 12.57
N ASP A 87 12.04 6.47 12.46
CA ASP A 87 11.40 6.14 11.18
C ASP A 87 11.66 7.22 10.12
N ILE A 88 11.56 8.50 10.50
CA ILE A 88 11.83 9.63 9.58
C ILE A 88 13.28 9.60 9.09
N ILE A 89 14.25 9.38 9.99
CA ILE A 89 15.67 9.29 9.61
C ILE A 89 15.89 8.09 8.68
N ASN A 90 15.34 6.91 8.99
CA ASN A 90 15.46 5.73 8.15
C ASN A 90 14.84 5.92 6.76
N LEU A 91 13.77 6.71 6.63
CA LEU A 91 13.20 7.04 5.33
C LEU A 91 14.11 7.94 4.49
N HIS A 92 14.93 8.80 5.11
CA HIS A 92 15.94 9.59 4.40
C HIS A 92 17.12 8.73 3.93
N GLU A 93 17.55 7.75 4.74
CA GLU A 93 18.54 6.75 4.28
C GLU A 93 17.97 5.92 3.11
N TYR A 94 16.74 5.45 3.23
CA TYR A 94 16.02 4.75 2.15
C TYR A 94 16.00 5.57 0.84
N ALA A 95 15.83 6.89 0.91
CA ALA A 95 15.83 7.76 -0.25
C ALA A 95 17.17 7.71 -1.02
N GLY A 96 18.30 7.68 -0.30
CA GLY A 96 19.64 7.56 -0.89
C GLY A 96 19.93 6.16 -1.41
N GLU A 97 19.76 5.17 -0.54
CA GLU A 97 20.21 3.80 -0.81
C GLU A 97 19.33 3.05 -1.82
N PHE A 98 18.01 3.13 -1.66
CA PHE A 98 17.07 2.34 -2.45
C PHE A 98 16.43 3.11 -3.60
N VAL A 99 16.02 4.35 -3.36
CA VAL A 99 15.42 5.17 -4.42
C VAL A 99 16.48 5.72 -5.36
N GLY A 100 17.70 5.93 -4.84
CA GLY A 100 18.81 6.57 -5.56
C GLY A 100 18.58 8.08 -5.74
N LYS A 101 17.83 8.69 -4.83
CA LYS A 101 17.51 10.12 -4.77
C LYS A 101 17.86 10.66 -3.37
N PRO A 102 19.15 10.82 -3.04
CA PRO A 102 19.57 11.25 -1.71
C PRO A 102 19.05 12.65 -1.40
N ILE A 103 18.49 12.81 -0.21
CA ILE A 103 18.01 14.06 0.34
C ILE A 103 18.42 14.20 1.79
N SER A 104 18.65 15.42 2.24
CA SER A 104 18.94 15.73 3.64
C SER A 104 17.63 16.04 4.39
N ILE A 105 17.56 15.64 5.68
CA ILE A 105 16.42 16.00 6.53
C ILE A 105 16.30 17.51 6.71
N PHE A 106 17.41 18.24 6.67
CA PHE A 106 17.43 19.70 6.78
C PHE A 106 16.76 20.34 5.57
N ASP A 107 17.11 19.92 4.36
CA ASP A 107 16.47 20.39 3.12
C ASP A 107 14.96 20.04 3.11
N THR A 108 14.63 18.84 3.58
CA THR A 108 13.23 18.40 3.67
C THR A 108 12.42 19.26 4.65
N VAL A 109 13.01 19.66 5.78
CA VAL A 109 12.39 20.60 6.72
C VAL A 109 12.15 21.97 6.08
N ASP A 110 13.10 22.47 5.30
CA ASP A 110 12.97 23.77 4.64
C ASP A 110 11.86 23.77 3.57
N ILE A 111 11.75 22.69 2.78
CA ILE A 111 10.64 22.49 1.84
C ILE A 111 9.30 22.36 2.60
N ALA A 112 9.28 21.63 3.71
CA ALA A 112 8.07 21.49 4.53
C ALA A 112 7.60 22.82 5.12
N LYS A 113 8.52 23.67 5.60
CA LYS A 113 8.23 25.04 6.05
C LYS A 113 7.67 25.90 4.91
N ALA A 114 8.24 25.78 3.72
CA ALA A 114 7.74 26.48 2.54
C ALA A 114 6.29 26.09 2.24
N ILE A 115 5.98 24.78 2.23
CA ILE A 115 4.60 24.27 2.04
C ILE A 115 3.67 24.78 3.14
N LEU A 116 4.09 24.72 4.41
CA LEU A 116 3.29 25.19 5.54
C LEU A 116 2.93 26.68 5.44
N SER A 117 3.82 27.51 4.85
CA SER A 117 3.62 28.93 4.65
C SER A 117 2.62 29.28 3.55
N LEU A 118 2.18 28.32 2.73
CA LEU A 118 1.26 28.52 1.62
C LEU A 118 -0.18 28.23 2.02
N ASP A 119 -1.10 28.89 1.35
CA ASP A 119 -2.52 28.54 1.39
C ASP A 119 -2.81 27.58 0.22
N LEU A 120 -2.74 26.29 0.52
CA LEU A 120 -2.97 25.21 -0.44
C LEU A 120 -4.26 24.46 -0.07
N PRO A 121 -5.04 24.03 -1.06
CA PRO A 121 -6.17 23.15 -0.82
C PRO A 121 -5.73 21.78 -0.30
N PRO A 122 -6.66 20.96 0.24
CA PRO A 122 -6.38 19.60 0.65
C PRO A 122 -5.65 18.82 -0.43
N SER A 123 -4.44 18.35 -0.12
CA SER A 123 -3.51 17.76 -1.09
C SER A 123 -2.78 16.55 -0.51
N LYS A 124 -2.19 15.72 -1.38
CA LYS A 124 -1.24 14.69 -1.01
C LYS A 124 0.08 14.94 -1.73
N LEU A 125 1.14 15.23 -0.99
CA LEU A 125 2.40 15.74 -1.53
C LEU A 125 3.57 14.81 -1.18
N ASP A 126 4.35 14.41 -2.18
CA ASP A 126 5.60 13.68 -1.98
C ASP A 126 6.73 14.67 -1.71
N ILE A 127 7.03 14.87 -0.42
CA ILE A 127 8.09 15.80 -0.02
C ILE A 127 9.49 15.27 -0.38
N GLY A 128 9.67 13.96 -0.47
CA GLY A 128 10.92 13.38 -0.93
C GLY A 128 11.23 13.79 -2.37
N LYS A 129 10.24 13.69 -3.25
CA LYS A 129 10.33 14.15 -4.63
C LYS A 129 10.57 15.66 -4.71
N LEU A 130 9.76 16.45 -4.01
CA LEU A 130 9.90 17.92 -4.00
C LEU A 130 11.30 18.36 -3.52
N THR A 131 11.81 17.76 -2.44
CA THR A 131 13.14 18.08 -1.92
C THR A 131 14.24 17.71 -2.93
N TYR A 132 14.13 16.53 -3.53
CA TYR A 132 15.11 16.08 -4.53
C TYR A 132 15.11 16.99 -5.76
N GLU A 133 13.94 17.35 -6.30
CA GLU A 133 13.81 18.28 -7.43
C GLU A 133 14.33 19.66 -7.07
N TYR A 134 14.04 20.16 -5.86
CA TYR A 134 14.60 21.45 -5.41
C TYR A 134 16.13 21.42 -5.39
N ASN A 135 16.74 20.36 -4.89
CA ASN A 135 18.21 20.23 -4.86
C ASN A 135 18.85 20.23 -6.26
N LEU A 136 18.11 19.75 -7.28
CA LEU A 136 18.56 19.80 -8.68
C LEU A 136 18.34 21.16 -9.34
N GLU A 137 17.28 21.86 -8.96
CA GLU A 137 16.79 23.06 -9.65
C GLU A 137 16.96 24.36 -8.84
N ASN A 138 17.56 24.31 -7.63
CA ASN A 138 17.63 25.43 -6.69
C ASN A 138 18.21 26.72 -7.28
N ASN A 139 19.12 26.61 -8.24
CA ASN A 139 19.71 27.75 -8.95
C ASN A 139 18.70 28.53 -9.82
N HIS A 140 17.54 27.94 -10.12
CA HIS A 140 16.49 28.57 -10.91
C HIS A 140 15.48 29.35 -10.04
N TYR A 141 15.55 29.21 -8.71
CA TYR A 141 14.59 29.81 -7.78
C TYR A 141 15.28 30.63 -6.70
N ASN A 142 14.67 31.72 -6.32
CA ASN A 142 15.21 32.60 -5.28
C ASN A 142 15.23 31.95 -3.89
N ASN A 143 14.33 31.00 -3.63
CA ASN A 143 14.21 30.25 -2.38
C ASN A 143 13.25 29.06 -2.53
N ALA A 144 13.19 28.20 -1.51
CA ALA A 144 12.31 27.04 -1.45
C ALA A 144 10.81 27.39 -1.63
N ARG A 145 10.37 28.55 -1.14
CA ARG A 145 8.98 28.99 -1.27
C ARG A 145 8.60 29.25 -2.73
N ALA A 146 9.47 29.93 -3.50
CA ALA A 146 9.23 30.22 -4.92
C ALA A 146 9.16 28.92 -5.74
N PHE A 147 10.04 27.96 -5.46
CA PHE A 147 10.00 26.63 -6.04
C PHE A 147 8.69 25.90 -5.76
N VAL A 148 8.28 25.82 -4.49
CA VAL A 148 7.05 25.10 -4.10
C VAL A 148 5.81 25.74 -4.73
N VAL A 149 5.74 27.08 -4.82
CA VAL A 149 4.64 27.81 -5.49
C VAL A 149 4.53 27.40 -6.96
N ASP A 150 5.65 27.31 -7.67
CA ASP A 150 5.65 26.93 -9.08
C ASP A 150 5.26 25.46 -9.28
N LYS A 151 5.86 24.54 -8.50
CA LYS A 151 5.58 23.09 -8.61
C LYS A 151 4.12 22.74 -8.23
N LEU A 152 3.52 23.46 -7.28
CA LEU A 152 2.18 23.18 -6.78
C LEU A 152 1.10 24.13 -7.33
N LYS A 153 1.39 24.91 -8.38
CA LYS A 153 0.42 25.84 -8.99
C LYS A 153 -0.90 25.18 -9.38
N ASN A 154 -0.86 23.95 -9.87
CA ASN A 154 -2.05 23.19 -10.29
C ASN A 154 -2.89 22.67 -9.10
N ALA A 155 -2.39 22.74 -7.86
CA ALA A 155 -3.16 22.36 -6.68
C ALA A 155 -4.34 23.31 -6.44
N LYS A 156 -4.26 24.56 -6.89
CA LYS A 156 -5.29 25.58 -6.70
C LYS A 156 -6.58 25.33 -7.48
N ASP A 157 -6.50 24.49 -8.51
CA ASP A 157 -7.63 24.17 -9.37
C ASP A 157 -8.52 23.04 -8.81
N THR A 158 -8.21 22.53 -7.61
CA THR A 158 -8.98 21.44 -6.98
C THR A 158 -10.21 22.00 -6.27
N GLN A 159 -11.36 21.34 -6.51
CA GLN A 159 -12.63 21.68 -5.89
C GLN A 159 -12.61 21.42 -4.38
N ASP A 160 -13.45 22.14 -3.63
CA ASP A 160 -13.71 21.84 -2.23
C ASP A 160 -14.30 20.43 -2.09
N ILE A 161 -13.58 19.59 -1.37
CA ILE A 161 -13.93 18.17 -1.22
C ILE A 161 -14.85 18.03 -0.02
N GLN A 162 -16.12 17.69 -0.27
CA GLN A 162 -17.05 17.33 0.80
C GLN A 162 -16.82 15.88 1.25
N PRO A 163 -16.57 15.64 2.54
CA PRO A 163 -16.35 14.28 3.06
C PRO A 163 -17.54 13.38 2.81
N LYS A 164 -17.28 12.11 2.44
CA LYS A 164 -18.31 11.10 2.23
C LYS A 164 -18.48 10.20 3.46
N ASP A 165 -19.71 10.01 3.89
CA ASP A 165 -20.03 9.06 4.96
C ASP A 165 -19.86 7.61 4.47
N VAL A 166 -19.24 6.78 5.30
CA VAL A 166 -18.96 5.36 5.05
C VAL A 166 -19.63 4.52 6.11
N VAL A 167 -20.26 3.44 5.65
CA VAL A 167 -20.77 2.36 6.48
C VAL A 167 -20.01 1.09 6.16
N LEU A 168 -19.44 0.43 7.15
CA LEU A 168 -18.84 -0.89 6.99
C LEU A 168 -19.89 -1.96 7.29
N TYR A 169 -20.30 -2.73 6.28
CA TYR A 169 -21.20 -3.84 6.45
C TYR A 169 -20.38 -5.12 6.63
N GLY A 170 -20.29 -5.58 7.90
CA GLY A 170 -19.40 -6.65 8.36
C GLY A 170 -18.16 -6.11 9.08
N PHE A 171 -17.77 -6.78 10.18
CA PHE A 171 -16.66 -6.38 11.05
C PHE A 171 -15.66 -7.54 11.27
N GLY A 172 -15.38 -8.27 10.18
CA GLY A 172 -14.34 -9.30 10.11
C GLY A 172 -12.94 -8.68 10.00
N ARG A 173 -11.95 -9.48 9.55
CA ARG A 173 -10.55 -9.02 9.38
C ARG A 173 -10.45 -7.76 8.53
N ILE A 174 -10.96 -7.79 7.30
CA ILE A 174 -10.91 -6.64 6.38
C ILE A 174 -11.71 -5.46 6.93
N GLY A 175 -12.92 -5.67 7.45
CA GLY A 175 -13.73 -4.58 8.03
C GLY A 175 -13.03 -3.87 9.19
N ARG A 176 -12.29 -4.59 10.05
CA ARG A 176 -11.50 -3.96 11.13
C ARG A 176 -10.28 -3.20 10.61
N LEU A 177 -9.58 -3.70 9.60
CA LEU A 177 -8.47 -2.98 8.99
C LEU A 177 -8.94 -1.70 8.28
N LEU A 178 -10.07 -1.76 7.58
CA LEU A 178 -10.70 -0.57 7.00
C LEU A 178 -11.12 0.44 8.09
N ALA A 179 -11.69 -0.03 9.20
CA ALA A 179 -12.02 0.84 10.32
C ALA A 179 -10.77 1.51 10.90
N ARG A 180 -9.68 0.76 11.14
CA ARG A 180 -8.40 1.30 11.61
C ARG A 180 -7.86 2.37 10.65
N GLU A 181 -7.85 2.11 9.35
CA GLU A 181 -7.34 3.03 8.34
C GLU A 181 -8.20 4.31 8.25
N LEU A 182 -9.53 4.18 8.24
CA LEU A 182 -10.44 5.32 8.21
C LEU A 182 -10.29 6.19 9.46
N MET A 183 -10.11 5.57 10.64
CA MET A 183 -9.99 6.29 11.91
C MET A 183 -8.59 6.85 12.17
N SER A 184 -7.55 6.31 11.55
CA SER A 184 -6.19 6.88 11.62
C SER A 184 -6.04 8.20 10.85
N LYS A 185 -6.92 8.44 9.87
CA LYS A 185 -6.91 9.62 8.99
C LYS A 185 -7.96 10.67 9.35
N MET A 186 -8.38 10.71 10.60
CA MET A 186 -9.30 11.73 11.10
C MET A 186 -8.65 13.12 11.12
N GLY A 187 -9.48 14.17 10.98
CA GLY A 187 -9.07 15.57 10.99
C GLY A 187 -9.89 16.40 10.01
N LYS A 188 -9.58 17.68 9.87
CA LYS A 188 -10.33 18.62 8.99
C LYS A 188 -10.41 18.15 7.53
N GLY A 189 -9.44 17.41 7.05
CA GLY A 189 -9.42 16.91 5.69
C GLY A 189 -9.88 15.47 5.51
N ASN A 190 -10.66 14.98 6.42
CA ASN A 190 -11.21 13.64 6.32
C ASN A 190 -12.05 13.47 5.04
N GLN A 191 -11.59 12.62 4.11
CA GLN A 191 -12.27 12.39 2.83
C GLN A 191 -13.40 11.36 2.95
N LEU A 192 -13.23 10.36 3.83
CA LEU A 192 -14.17 9.28 4.12
C LEU A 192 -14.38 9.24 5.63
N ARG A 193 -15.63 9.34 6.08
CA ARG A 193 -15.99 9.36 7.49
C ARG A 193 -16.67 8.05 7.87
N LEU A 194 -16.04 7.24 8.71
CA LEU A 194 -16.69 6.06 9.27
C LEU A 194 -17.80 6.48 10.24
N ARG A 195 -19.04 6.17 9.90
CA ARG A 195 -20.21 6.55 10.68
C ARG A 195 -20.87 5.37 11.37
N ALA A 196 -20.89 4.21 10.71
CA ALA A 196 -21.52 3.02 11.26
C ALA A 196 -20.82 1.74 10.82
N ILE A 197 -20.96 0.71 11.63
CA ILE A 197 -20.58 -0.68 11.37
C ILE A 197 -21.81 -1.56 11.58
N VAL A 198 -22.13 -2.38 10.59
CA VAL A 198 -23.27 -3.31 10.65
C VAL A 198 -22.78 -4.71 10.97
N THR A 199 -23.46 -5.37 11.90
CA THR A 199 -23.18 -6.74 12.34
C THR A 199 -24.47 -7.53 12.54
N ARG A 200 -24.40 -8.86 12.65
CA ARG A 200 -25.57 -9.71 12.92
C ARG A 200 -25.84 -9.93 14.38
N ASP A 201 -24.79 -9.94 15.20
CA ASP A 201 -24.93 -10.26 16.62
C ASP A 201 -25.61 -9.11 17.38
N LYS A 202 -26.35 -9.44 18.44
CA LYS A 202 -26.95 -8.44 19.30
C LYS A 202 -25.90 -7.51 19.92
N ASN A 203 -26.31 -6.26 20.11
CA ASN A 203 -25.51 -5.25 20.77
C ASN A 203 -25.84 -5.25 22.26
N ASP A 204 -25.14 -6.09 23.04
CA ASP A 204 -25.09 -6.00 24.50
C ASP A 204 -23.70 -5.49 24.91
N THR A 205 -23.56 -5.10 26.17
CA THR A 205 -22.31 -4.56 26.73
C THR A 205 -21.12 -5.50 26.50
N VAL A 206 -21.31 -6.80 26.68
CA VAL A 206 -20.25 -7.81 26.50
C VAL A 206 -19.82 -7.91 25.04
N THR A 207 -20.78 -7.93 24.13
CA THR A 207 -20.51 -8.04 22.69
C THR A 207 -19.84 -6.77 22.15
N LEU A 208 -20.27 -5.59 22.59
CA LEU A 208 -19.64 -4.32 22.22
C LEU A 208 -18.19 -4.23 22.73
N GLU A 209 -17.93 -4.65 23.98
CA GLU A 209 -16.56 -4.66 24.51
C GLU A 209 -15.66 -5.68 23.77
N LYS A 210 -16.18 -6.85 23.39
CA LYS A 210 -15.44 -7.79 22.53
C LYS A 210 -15.09 -7.17 21.17
N ARG A 211 -16.01 -6.40 20.57
CA ARG A 211 -15.74 -5.69 19.30
C ARG A 211 -14.68 -4.61 19.47
N ALA A 212 -14.77 -3.84 20.55
CA ALA A 212 -13.76 -2.85 20.91
C ALA A 212 -12.39 -3.50 21.10
N SER A 213 -12.33 -4.62 21.82
CA SER A 213 -11.10 -5.40 22.03
C SER A 213 -10.51 -5.91 20.71
N LEU A 214 -11.33 -6.48 19.81
CA LEU A 214 -10.87 -6.94 18.49
C LEU A 214 -10.39 -5.81 17.58
N LEU A 215 -10.84 -4.56 17.79
CA LEU A 215 -10.30 -3.41 17.08
C LEU A 215 -8.99 -2.91 17.69
N ARG A 216 -8.89 -2.95 19.05
CA ARG A 216 -7.66 -2.56 19.77
C ARG A 216 -6.50 -3.51 19.46
N TYR A 217 -6.73 -4.81 19.51
CA TYR A 217 -5.71 -5.84 19.45
C TYR A 217 -5.84 -6.69 18.20
N ASP A 218 -4.74 -6.86 17.48
CA ASP A 218 -4.67 -7.77 16.34
C ASP A 218 -3.34 -8.51 16.34
N SER A 219 -3.40 -9.84 16.33
CA SER A 219 -2.22 -10.70 16.44
C SER A 219 -1.25 -10.59 15.25
N ILE A 220 -1.71 -10.07 14.11
CA ILE A 220 -0.92 -9.92 12.88
C ILE A 220 -0.45 -8.48 12.73
N HIS A 221 -1.38 -7.53 12.89
CA HIS A 221 -1.13 -6.10 12.62
C HIS A 221 -0.85 -5.28 13.89
N GLY A 222 -0.74 -5.94 15.05
CA GLY A 222 -0.45 -5.27 16.32
C GLY A 222 -1.60 -4.40 16.83
N ASP A 223 -1.28 -3.59 17.83
CA ASP A 223 -2.25 -2.75 18.51
C ASP A 223 -2.67 -1.56 17.65
N PHE A 224 -3.95 -1.18 17.77
CA PHE A 224 -4.45 0.04 17.15
C PHE A 224 -3.82 1.26 17.82
N GLN A 225 -3.25 2.14 17.03
CA GLN A 225 -2.60 3.37 17.51
C GLN A 225 -3.66 4.45 17.77
N GLY A 226 -4.46 4.25 18.80
CA GLY A 226 -5.54 5.15 19.17
C GLY A 226 -6.41 4.58 20.30
N SER A 227 -7.44 5.33 20.70
CA SER A 227 -8.39 4.92 21.72
C SER A 227 -9.61 4.26 21.11
N VAL A 228 -10.12 3.20 21.76
CA VAL A 228 -11.39 2.56 21.43
C VAL A 228 -12.13 2.26 22.73
N VAL A 229 -13.34 2.81 22.88
CA VAL A 229 -14.20 2.62 24.05
C VAL A 229 -15.56 2.11 23.57
N ALA A 230 -16.09 1.10 24.25
CA ALA A 230 -17.46 0.63 24.00
C ALA A 230 -18.46 1.55 24.73
N ASP A 231 -19.45 2.03 23.99
CA ASP A 231 -20.58 2.82 24.50
C ASP A 231 -21.86 1.97 24.35
N ALA A 232 -22.19 1.26 25.41
CA ALA A 232 -23.34 0.36 25.42
C ALA A 232 -24.68 1.11 25.44
N GLU A 233 -24.73 2.32 25.98
CA GLU A 233 -25.94 3.12 26.07
C GLU A 233 -26.39 3.57 24.68
N ASN A 234 -25.44 3.94 23.83
CA ASN A 234 -25.69 4.43 22.49
C ASN A 234 -25.46 3.39 21.38
N ASN A 235 -25.19 2.12 21.74
CA ASN A 235 -24.85 1.06 20.79
C ASN A 235 -23.73 1.51 19.83
N ALA A 236 -22.61 1.98 20.35
CA ALA A 236 -21.54 2.59 19.58
C ALA A 236 -20.15 2.17 20.07
N LEU A 237 -19.15 2.39 19.22
CA LEU A 237 -17.76 2.48 19.61
C LEU A 237 -17.30 3.93 19.51
N ILE A 238 -16.68 4.45 20.55
CA ILE A 238 -16.00 5.75 20.51
C ILE A 238 -14.55 5.48 20.14
N ILE A 239 -14.17 5.87 18.92
CA ILE A 239 -12.84 5.62 18.37
C ILE A 239 -12.16 6.96 18.16
N ASN A 240 -11.03 7.21 18.83
CA ASN A 240 -10.35 8.50 18.83
C ASN A 240 -11.29 9.69 19.12
N GLY A 241 -12.25 9.50 20.02
CA GLY A 241 -13.24 10.51 20.38
C GLY A 241 -14.42 10.65 19.39
N THR A 242 -14.46 9.87 18.31
CA THR A 242 -15.57 9.87 17.35
C THR A 242 -16.51 8.70 17.58
N THR A 243 -17.80 8.98 17.60
CA THR A 243 -18.86 7.97 17.72
C THR A 243 -19.05 7.23 16.39
N VAL A 244 -18.93 5.91 16.44
CA VAL A 244 -19.23 5.00 15.33
C VAL A 244 -20.37 4.07 15.77
N HIS A 245 -21.53 4.19 15.15
CA HIS A 245 -22.69 3.39 15.50
C HIS A 245 -22.51 1.92 15.16
N ILE A 246 -22.90 1.03 16.07
CA ILE A 246 -22.95 -0.42 15.81
C ILE A 246 -24.40 -0.79 15.58
N ILE A 247 -24.72 -1.16 14.34
CA ILE A 247 -26.09 -1.47 13.92
C ILE A 247 -26.23 -2.99 13.80
N THR A 248 -27.28 -3.54 14.39
CA THR A 248 -27.63 -4.97 14.23
C THR A 248 -28.68 -5.14 13.16
N ALA A 249 -28.41 -5.99 12.15
CA ALA A 249 -29.35 -6.33 11.10
C ALA A 249 -29.09 -7.72 10.54
N ASN A 250 -30.15 -8.44 10.13
CA ASN A 250 -30.06 -9.72 9.43
C ASN A 250 -29.90 -9.53 7.91
N GLY A 251 -30.45 -8.45 7.37
CA GLY A 251 -30.37 -8.07 5.96
C GLY A 251 -30.18 -6.57 5.77
N PRO A 252 -29.60 -6.15 4.65
CA PRO A 252 -29.40 -4.74 4.35
C PRO A 252 -30.69 -3.92 4.37
N GLU A 253 -31.76 -4.46 3.81
CA GLU A 253 -33.07 -3.81 3.66
C GLU A 253 -33.78 -3.45 4.99
N GLU A 254 -33.30 -4.01 6.09
CA GLU A 254 -33.88 -3.72 7.43
C GLU A 254 -33.39 -2.37 7.99
N ILE A 255 -32.36 -1.74 7.33
CA ILE A 255 -31.67 -0.60 7.91
C ILE A 255 -32.14 0.71 7.28
N ASP A 256 -32.44 1.66 8.14
CA ASP A 256 -32.65 3.07 7.78
C ASP A 256 -31.47 3.90 8.38
N TYR A 257 -30.46 4.18 7.56
CA TYR A 257 -29.27 4.91 7.99
C TYR A 257 -29.56 6.38 8.32
N THR A 258 -30.65 6.95 7.79
CA THR A 258 -31.02 8.35 8.07
C THR A 258 -31.36 8.57 9.55
N LYS A 259 -31.81 7.52 10.26
CA LYS A 259 -32.01 7.55 11.73
C LYS A 259 -30.73 7.82 12.52
N PHE A 260 -29.57 7.63 11.90
CA PHE A 260 -28.25 7.87 12.48
C PHE A 260 -27.61 9.15 11.90
N GLY A 261 -28.38 9.96 11.18
CA GLY A 261 -27.87 11.16 10.48
C GLY A 261 -26.87 10.81 9.39
N ILE A 262 -27.07 9.66 8.72
CA ILE A 262 -26.22 9.20 7.61
C ILE A 262 -27.05 9.28 6.33
N GLU A 263 -26.61 10.14 5.41
CA GLU A 263 -27.25 10.35 4.12
C GLU A 263 -26.24 10.12 3.00
N ASP A 264 -26.69 9.58 1.88
CA ASP A 264 -25.85 9.35 0.69
C ASP A 264 -24.58 8.52 0.95
N ALA A 265 -24.59 7.58 1.89
CA ALA A 265 -23.43 6.83 2.31
C ALA A 265 -22.87 5.91 1.21
N LEU A 266 -21.56 5.70 1.25
CA LEU A 266 -20.90 4.57 0.62
C LEU A 266 -20.92 3.37 1.60
N VAL A 267 -21.68 2.33 1.28
CA VAL A 267 -21.65 1.07 2.02
C VAL A 267 -20.54 0.18 1.48
N ILE A 268 -19.62 -0.23 2.34
CA ILE A 268 -18.53 -1.16 2.00
C ILE A 268 -18.87 -2.53 2.60
N ASP A 269 -19.20 -3.50 1.75
CA ASP A 269 -19.56 -4.85 2.17
C ASP A 269 -18.31 -5.72 2.36
N ASN A 270 -18.08 -6.12 3.59
CA ASN A 270 -16.94 -6.94 4.02
C ASN A 270 -17.35 -8.35 4.47
N THR A 271 -18.60 -8.75 4.21
CA THR A 271 -19.15 -10.01 4.73
C THR A 271 -18.74 -11.21 3.89
N GLY A 272 -18.50 -11.01 2.58
CA GLY A 272 -18.34 -12.08 1.60
C GLY A 272 -19.63 -12.87 1.32
N ALA A 273 -20.77 -12.46 1.88
CA ALA A 273 -22.07 -13.11 1.69
C ALA A 273 -22.77 -12.64 0.41
N PHE A 274 -22.64 -11.36 0.07
CA PHE A 274 -23.28 -10.73 -1.08
C PHE A 274 -22.26 -10.56 -2.20
N THR A 275 -22.27 -11.42 -3.22
CA THR A 275 -21.26 -11.41 -4.29
C THR A 275 -21.82 -11.25 -5.69
N THR A 276 -23.15 -11.20 -5.83
CA THR A 276 -23.82 -10.95 -7.12
C THR A 276 -24.41 -9.54 -7.17
N GLN A 277 -24.67 -9.05 -8.36
CA GLN A 277 -25.29 -7.73 -8.54
C GLN A 277 -26.64 -7.63 -7.79
N GLU A 278 -27.49 -8.66 -7.87
CA GLU A 278 -28.81 -8.69 -7.25
C GLU A 278 -28.69 -8.68 -5.71
N ALA A 279 -27.74 -9.46 -5.17
CA ALA A 279 -27.50 -9.50 -3.73
C ALA A 279 -26.98 -8.16 -3.19
N LEU A 280 -26.07 -7.51 -3.93
CA LEU A 280 -25.52 -6.21 -3.54
C LEU A 280 -26.52 -5.07 -3.71
N ALA A 281 -27.44 -5.16 -4.68
CA ALA A 281 -28.50 -4.17 -4.90
C ALA A 281 -29.44 -4.03 -3.68
N ARG A 282 -29.52 -5.05 -2.83
CA ARG A 282 -30.28 -4.98 -1.56
C ARG A 282 -29.79 -3.87 -0.63
N HIS A 283 -28.48 -3.53 -0.66
CA HIS A 283 -27.97 -2.39 0.11
C HIS A 283 -28.53 -1.05 -0.37
N LEU A 284 -28.83 -0.92 -1.67
CA LEU A 284 -29.37 0.32 -2.23
C LEU A 284 -30.84 0.56 -1.82
N THR A 285 -31.53 -0.46 -1.30
CA THR A 285 -32.90 -0.29 -0.77
C THR A 285 -32.89 0.31 0.64
N SER A 286 -31.76 0.30 1.33
CA SER A 286 -31.59 0.91 2.66
C SER A 286 -31.55 2.44 2.51
N LYS A 287 -32.45 3.16 3.21
CA LYS A 287 -32.46 4.62 3.17
C LYS A 287 -31.12 5.17 3.67
N GLY A 288 -30.60 6.16 2.98
CA GLY A 288 -29.30 6.76 3.27
C GLY A 288 -28.11 6.08 2.57
N THR A 289 -28.33 5.05 1.74
CA THR A 289 -27.30 4.42 0.91
C THR A 289 -27.33 5.01 -0.50
N GLN A 290 -26.17 5.46 -1.00
CA GLN A 290 -26.02 5.94 -2.38
C GLN A 290 -25.27 4.94 -3.24
N LYS A 291 -24.19 4.36 -2.71
CA LYS A 291 -23.27 3.46 -3.44
C LYS A 291 -22.85 2.27 -2.59
N VAL A 292 -22.47 1.20 -3.28
CA VAL A 292 -22.03 -0.06 -2.65
C VAL A 292 -20.67 -0.47 -3.22
N LEU A 293 -19.72 -0.81 -2.35
CA LEU A 293 -18.43 -1.37 -2.70
C LEU A 293 -18.24 -2.73 -2.01
N LEU A 294 -18.11 -3.78 -2.81
CA LEU A 294 -17.82 -5.13 -2.35
C LEU A 294 -16.30 -5.33 -2.17
N THR A 295 -15.87 -5.89 -1.04
CA THR A 295 -14.46 -6.25 -0.78
C THR A 295 -14.14 -7.71 -1.14
N ALA A 296 -14.66 -8.17 -2.25
CA ALA A 296 -14.44 -9.51 -2.81
C ALA A 296 -14.71 -9.47 -4.33
N PRO A 297 -14.34 -10.50 -5.09
CA PRO A 297 -14.71 -10.60 -6.50
C PRO A 297 -16.24 -10.66 -6.67
N GLY A 298 -16.78 -9.74 -7.47
CA GLY A 298 -18.19 -9.64 -7.76
C GLY A 298 -18.60 -10.32 -9.08
N LYS A 299 -19.84 -10.83 -9.14
CA LYS A 299 -20.46 -11.37 -10.34
C LYS A 299 -21.51 -10.39 -10.87
N GLY A 300 -21.41 -10.05 -12.15
CA GLY A 300 -22.33 -9.08 -12.77
C GLY A 300 -22.08 -7.61 -12.39
N VAL A 301 -20.97 -7.32 -11.68
CA VAL A 301 -20.58 -5.97 -11.27
C VAL A 301 -19.15 -5.67 -11.73
N PRO A 302 -18.79 -4.39 -11.93
CA PRO A 302 -17.43 -3.98 -12.22
C PRO A 302 -16.45 -4.48 -11.15
N ASN A 303 -15.43 -5.24 -11.56
CA ASN A 303 -14.32 -5.63 -10.70
C ASN A 303 -13.14 -4.71 -11.00
N ILE A 304 -12.81 -3.82 -10.08
CA ILE A 304 -11.89 -2.72 -10.31
C ILE A 304 -10.60 -2.92 -9.54
N VAL A 305 -9.49 -2.82 -10.25
CA VAL A 305 -8.15 -2.66 -9.69
C VAL A 305 -7.78 -1.18 -9.82
N HIS A 306 -7.78 -0.46 -8.70
CA HIS A 306 -7.43 0.96 -8.70
C HIS A 306 -6.01 1.16 -9.25
N GLY A 307 -5.83 2.17 -10.09
CA GLY A 307 -4.58 2.42 -10.82
C GLY A 307 -4.52 1.76 -12.21
N VAL A 308 -5.36 0.73 -12.49
CA VAL A 308 -5.34 0.02 -13.78
C VAL A 308 -6.59 0.29 -14.61
N ASN A 309 -7.77 -0.07 -14.10
CA ASN A 309 -9.03 0.05 -14.86
C ASN A 309 -10.11 0.89 -14.16
N HIS A 310 -9.75 1.67 -13.14
CA HIS A 310 -10.75 2.48 -12.42
C HIS A 310 -11.35 3.60 -13.28
N ASN A 311 -10.58 4.13 -14.24
CA ASN A 311 -11.05 5.18 -15.16
C ASN A 311 -12.04 4.67 -16.21
N ASP A 312 -12.18 3.34 -16.38
CA ASP A 312 -13.13 2.74 -17.32
C ASP A 312 -14.59 2.81 -16.82
N TYR A 313 -14.79 3.20 -15.55
CA TYR A 313 -16.08 3.21 -14.89
C TYR A 313 -16.38 4.58 -14.28
N ASN A 314 -17.39 5.25 -14.81
CA ASN A 314 -17.84 6.54 -14.28
C ASN A 314 -18.64 6.33 -12.99
N PRO A 315 -18.20 6.88 -11.83
CA PRO A 315 -18.95 6.76 -10.58
C PRO A 315 -20.34 7.41 -10.59
N ASP A 316 -20.65 8.30 -11.54
CA ASP A 316 -22.00 8.88 -11.65
C ASP A 316 -23.01 7.91 -12.28
N GLU A 317 -22.54 6.97 -13.08
CA GLU A 317 -23.37 6.04 -13.83
C GLU A 317 -23.51 4.69 -13.12
N VAL A 318 -22.57 4.36 -12.26
CA VAL A 318 -22.49 3.06 -11.55
C VAL A 318 -22.64 3.24 -10.06
N ASN A 319 -23.50 2.41 -9.44
CA ASN A 319 -23.74 2.47 -7.99
C ASN A 319 -23.22 1.25 -7.21
N ILE A 320 -22.83 0.17 -7.91
CA ILE A 320 -22.34 -1.07 -7.30
C ILE A 320 -21.01 -1.43 -7.92
N PHE A 321 -19.99 -1.58 -7.06
CA PHE A 321 -18.61 -1.85 -7.46
C PHE A 321 -18.03 -3.02 -6.67
N SER A 322 -17.00 -3.66 -7.21
CA SER A 322 -16.17 -4.64 -6.52
C SER A 322 -14.70 -4.20 -6.57
N ALA A 323 -14.00 -4.31 -5.47
CA ALA A 323 -12.56 -4.09 -5.36
C ALA A 323 -11.75 -5.32 -5.81
N ALA A 324 -12.36 -6.28 -6.50
CA ALA A 324 -11.76 -7.55 -6.91
C ALA A 324 -11.14 -8.33 -5.72
N SER A 325 -10.15 -9.21 -5.96
CA SER A 325 -9.47 -9.95 -4.90
C SER A 325 -8.11 -9.34 -4.56
N CYS A 326 -7.56 -9.71 -3.39
CA CYS A 326 -6.20 -9.33 -3.00
C CYS A 326 -5.15 -9.79 -4.02
N THR A 327 -5.24 -11.03 -4.51
CA THR A 327 -4.33 -11.56 -5.53
C THR A 327 -4.47 -10.79 -6.85
N THR A 328 -5.70 -10.50 -7.30
CA THR A 328 -5.92 -9.70 -8.52
C THR A 328 -5.29 -8.32 -8.38
N ASN A 329 -5.45 -7.65 -7.23
CA ASN A 329 -4.82 -6.35 -6.98
C ASN A 329 -3.29 -6.43 -6.94
N ALA A 330 -2.72 -7.54 -6.46
CA ALA A 330 -1.28 -7.73 -6.41
C ALA A 330 -0.64 -7.89 -7.81
N ILE A 331 -1.26 -8.64 -8.70
CA ILE A 331 -0.64 -9.01 -9.98
C ILE A 331 -0.98 -8.06 -11.12
N THR A 332 -2.17 -7.46 -11.12
CA THR A 332 -2.65 -6.67 -12.25
C THR A 332 -1.77 -5.45 -12.56
N PRO A 333 -1.26 -4.68 -11.58
CA PRO A 333 -0.35 -3.57 -11.87
C PRO A 333 0.94 -4.03 -12.56
N ILE A 334 1.51 -5.15 -12.14
CA ILE A 334 2.73 -5.72 -12.73
C ILE A 334 2.46 -6.21 -14.16
N LEU A 335 1.35 -6.93 -14.35
CA LEU A 335 0.96 -7.41 -15.68
C LEU A 335 0.61 -6.27 -16.62
N LYS A 336 0.04 -5.16 -16.13
CA LYS A 336 -0.19 -3.95 -16.93
C LYS A 336 1.12 -3.37 -17.46
N VAL A 337 2.12 -3.23 -16.59
CA VAL A 337 3.45 -2.75 -16.99
C VAL A 337 4.07 -3.66 -18.04
N LEU A 338 4.02 -4.98 -17.83
CA LEU A 338 4.61 -5.95 -18.78
C LEU A 338 3.87 -5.97 -20.11
N GLU A 339 2.53 -5.95 -20.10
CA GLU A 339 1.74 -5.93 -21.34
C GLU A 339 2.01 -4.67 -22.15
N ASP A 340 2.10 -3.49 -21.50
CA ASP A 340 2.34 -2.22 -22.18
C ASP A 340 3.77 -2.09 -22.73
N THR A 341 4.76 -2.75 -22.12
CA THR A 341 6.18 -2.57 -22.48
C THR A 341 6.72 -3.72 -23.33
N LEU A 342 6.50 -4.95 -22.91
CA LEU A 342 7.07 -6.15 -23.50
C LEU A 342 6.04 -6.99 -24.28
N GLY A 343 4.75 -6.83 -23.97
CA GLY A 343 3.68 -7.71 -24.44
C GLY A 343 3.74 -9.08 -23.76
N VAL A 344 2.63 -9.59 -23.23
CA VAL A 344 2.53 -10.91 -22.63
C VAL A 344 1.91 -11.88 -23.63
N ALA A 345 2.66 -12.90 -24.05
CA ALA A 345 2.18 -13.91 -24.99
C ALA A 345 1.30 -14.95 -24.28
N LYS A 346 1.81 -15.54 -23.20
CA LYS A 346 1.11 -16.50 -22.35
C LYS A 346 1.81 -16.63 -21.01
N GLY A 347 1.19 -17.31 -20.04
CA GLY A 347 1.86 -17.58 -18.78
C GLY A 347 1.05 -18.36 -17.78
N HIS A 348 1.70 -18.62 -16.67
CA HIS A 348 1.12 -19.25 -15.49
C HIS A 348 1.40 -18.40 -14.25
N LEU A 349 0.38 -18.21 -13.43
CA LEU A 349 0.53 -17.61 -12.11
C LEU A 349 0.22 -18.63 -11.01
N GLU A 350 1.16 -18.78 -10.11
CA GLU A 350 1.03 -19.56 -8.90
C GLU A 350 1.01 -18.62 -7.69
N THR A 351 -0.05 -18.63 -6.90
CA THR A 351 -0.02 -17.86 -5.65
C THR A 351 0.20 -18.75 -4.44
N ILE A 352 1.33 -18.53 -3.76
CA ILE A 352 1.64 -19.07 -2.43
C ILE A 352 0.94 -18.15 -1.42
N HIS A 353 -0.26 -18.56 -0.98
CA HIS A 353 -1.18 -17.68 -0.28
C HIS A 353 -1.32 -18.06 1.19
N ALA A 354 -1.24 -17.07 2.06
CA ALA A 354 -1.56 -17.22 3.47
C ALA A 354 -2.95 -17.87 3.65
N TYR A 355 -3.14 -18.64 4.72
CA TYR A 355 -4.46 -19.18 5.03
C TYR A 355 -5.46 -18.07 5.39
N THR A 356 -6.74 -18.35 5.19
CA THR A 356 -7.82 -17.41 5.53
C THR A 356 -8.91 -18.15 6.33
N ASN A 357 -9.86 -17.41 6.89
CA ASN A 357 -11.00 -17.98 7.64
C ASN A 357 -11.86 -18.96 6.84
N ASP A 358 -11.67 -19.08 5.53
CA ASP A 358 -12.30 -20.09 4.69
C ASP A 358 -11.71 -21.50 4.95
N GLN A 359 -10.51 -21.61 5.53
CA GLN A 359 -9.88 -22.89 5.87
C GLN A 359 -10.19 -23.28 7.32
N ASN A 360 -10.31 -24.59 7.55
CA ASN A 360 -10.57 -25.09 8.89
C ASN A 360 -9.29 -25.02 9.75
N LEU A 361 -9.45 -24.69 11.03
CA LEU A 361 -8.35 -24.68 12.00
C LEU A 361 -7.84 -26.10 12.28
N VAL A 362 -8.78 -27.06 12.39
CA VAL A 362 -8.54 -28.51 12.53
C VAL A 362 -9.28 -29.25 11.43
N ASP A 363 -8.93 -30.50 11.16
CA ASP A 363 -9.57 -31.32 10.13
C ASP A 363 -11.09 -31.38 10.34
N ASN A 364 -11.86 -30.93 9.35
CA ASN A 364 -13.33 -30.91 9.40
C ASN A 364 -13.91 -30.86 7.97
N MET A 365 -15.22 -31.08 7.87
CA MET A 365 -15.97 -31.01 6.62
C MET A 365 -15.84 -29.63 5.96
N HIS A 366 -15.62 -29.61 4.65
CA HIS A 366 -15.57 -28.40 3.84
C HIS A 366 -16.04 -28.71 2.42
N LYS A 367 -16.75 -27.77 1.77
CA LYS A 367 -17.22 -27.92 0.38
C LYS A 367 -16.08 -28.08 -0.64
N LYS A 368 -14.88 -27.54 -0.33
CA LYS A 368 -13.62 -27.75 -1.07
C LYS A 368 -12.75 -28.71 -0.27
N TYR A 369 -12.64 -29.95 -0.68
CA TYR A 369 -12.04 -31.06 0.07
C TYR A 369 -10.74 -30.72 0.82
N ARG A 370 -9.74 -30.17 0.12
CA ARG A 370 -8.43 -29.89 0.71
C ARG A 370 -8.47 -28.76 1.74
N ARG A 371 -9.42 -27.79 1.64
CA ARG A 371 -9.54 -26.69 2.60
C ARG A 371 -10.15 -27.11 3.93
N GLY A 372 -10.65 -28.33 4.02
CA GLY A 372 -11.11 -28.94 5.26
C GLY A 372 -9.97 -29.43 6.16
N ARG A 373 -8.73 -29.47 5.66
CA ARG A 373 -7.55 -29.90 6.45
C ARG A 373 -7.00 -28.73 7.26
N ALA A 374 -6.41 -29.05 8.42
CA ALA A 374 -5.87 -28.08 9.38
C ALA A 374 -4.93 -27.08 8.71
N ALA A 375 -5.32 -25.81 8.69
CA ALA A 375 -4.65 -24.73 7.95
C ALA A 375 -3.23 -24.44 8.45
N GLY A 376 -2.99 -24.54 9.77
CA GLY A 376 -1.70 -24.29 10.39
C GLY A 376 -0.65 -25.39 10.21
N LEU A 377 -1.03 -26.53 9.61
CA LEU A 377 -0.16 -27.69 9.45
C LEU A 377 0.06 -28.13 8.00
N ASN A 378 -0.80 -27.68 7.08
CA ASN A 378 -0.83 -28.24 5.72
C ASN A 378 -0.65 -27.18 4.64
N MET A 379 0.15 -27.50 3.64
CA MET A 379 0.10 -26.85 2.34
C MET A 379 -1.04 -27.46 1.51
N VAL A 380 -1.86 -26.60 0.90
CA VAL A 380 -3.09 -27.00 0.22
C VAL A 380 -3.15 -26.42 -1.17
N ILE A 381 -3.09 -27.28 -2.20
CA ILE A 381 -3.37 -26.85 -3.59
C ILE A 381 -4.86 -26.58 -3.72
N THR A 382 -5.20 -25.41 -4.25
CA THR A 382 -6.59 -25.00 -4.46
C THR A 382 -6.71 -24.09 -5.69
N GLU A 383 -7.94 -23.90 -6.15
CA GLU A 383 -8.23 -23.01 -7.28
C GLU A 383 -8.11 -21.55 -6.90
N THR A 384 -7.70 -20.74 -7.88
CA THR A 384 -7.84 -19.28 -7.87
C THR A 384 -8.38 -18.79 -9.21
N GLY A 385 -9.29 -17.83 -9.16
CA GLY A 385 -9.79 -17.16 -10.36
C GLY A 385 -8.95 -15.96 -10.79
N ALA A 386 -7.73 -15.79 -10.26
CA ALA A 386 -6.93 -14.59 -10.47
C ALA A 386 -6.55 -14.39 -11.95
N GLY A 387 -6.17 -15.44 -12.67
CA GLY A 387 -5.83 -15.36 -14.09
C GLY A 387 -7.01 -14.86 -14.96
N THR A 388 -8.21 -15.38 -14.71
CA THR A 388 -9.43 -14.91 -15.39
C THR A 388 -9.83 -13.50 -14.93
N ALA A 389 -9.61 -13.17 -13.65
CA ALA A 389 -9.98 -11.85 -13.12
C ALA A 389 -9.11 -10.73 -13.68
N VAL A 390 -7.81 -10.98 -13.93
CA VAL A 390 -6.92 -10.02 -14.60
C VAL A 390 -7.44 -9.63 -15.99
N ALA A 391 -7.96 -10.57 -16.76
CA ALA A 391 -8.49 -10.31 -18.09
C ALA A 391 -9.70 -9.34 -18.08
N LYS A 392 -10.38 -9.18 -16.94
CA LYS A 392 -11.43 -8.15 -16.80
C LYS A 392 -10.87 -6.74 -16.68
N ALA A 393 -9.66 -6.60 -16.12
CA ALA A 393 -8.98 -5.33 -16.00
C ALA A 393 -8.03 -5.04 -17.17
N ILE A 394 -7.49 -6.08 -17.81
CA ILE A 394 -6.59 -6.00 -18.97
C ILE A 394 -7.12 -6.97 -20.02
N PRO A 395 -8.06 -6.55 -20.89
CA PRO A 395 -8.74 -7.44 -21.85
C PRO A 395 -7.81 -8.16 -22.83
N SER A 396 -6.65 -7.59 -23.17
CA SER A 396 -5.64 -8.20 -24.04
C SER A 396 -5.02 -9.48 -23.46
N LEU A 397 -5.16 -9.74 -22.16
CA LEU A 397 -4.69 -10.95 -21.47
C LEU A 397 -5.74 -12.07 -21.43
N ALA A 398 -6.90 -11.89 -22.07
CA ALA A 398 -7.95 -12.91 -22.08
C ALA A 398 -7.44 -14.22 -22.71
N GLY A 399 -7.58 -15.33 -21.97
CA GLY A 399 -7.15 -16.66 -22.43
C GLY A 399 -5.64 -16.93 -22.41
N LYS A 400 -4.81 -15.93 -22.08
CA LYS A 400 -3.34 -16.08 -22.07
C LYS A 400 -2.78 -16.62 -20.75
N LEU A 401 -3.54 -16.54 -19.67
CA LEU A 401 -3.05 -16.86 -18.32
C LEU A 401 -3.78 -18.06 -17.70
N THR A 402 -3.02 -19.02 -17.20
CA THR A 402 -3.51 -20.07 -16.31
C THR A 402 -3.14 -19.72 -14.86
N SER A 403 -3.90 -20.26 -13.89
CA SER A 403 -3.67 -19.92 -12.48
C SER A 403 -4.12 -21.00 -11.50
N ASN A 404 -3.37 -21.16 -10.40
CA ASN A 404 -3.77 -21.89 -9.22
C ASN A 404 -3.20 -21.26 -7.94
N ALA A 405 -3.50 -21.85 -6.79
CA ALA A 405 -3.06 -21.36 -5.50
C ALA A 405 -2.56 -22.51 -4.62
N ILE A 406 -1.50 -22.27 -3.88
CA ILE A 406 -1.04 -23.10 -2.78
C ILE A 406 -1.26 -22.33 -1.49
N ARG A 407 -2.16 -22.81 -0.62
CA ARG A 407 -2.31 -22.28 0.74
C ARG A 407 -1.19 -22.82 1.61
N VAL A 408 -0.57 -21.94 2.40
CA VAL A 408 0.56 -22.26 3.29
C VAL A 408 0.24 -21.91 4.74
N PRO A 409 0.90 -22.53 5.73
CA PRO A 409 0.70 -22.29 7.16
C PRO A 409 1.24 -20.94 7.65
N VAL A 410 0.90 -19.86 6.96
CA VAL A 410 1.28 -18.48 7.27
C VAL A 410 -0.01 -17.65 7.41
N PRO A 411 -0.18 -16.86 8.49
CA PRO A 411 -1.43 -16.15 8.75
C PRO A 411 -1.66 -14.94 7.84
N ASN A 412 -0.58 -14.31 7.34
CA ASN A 412 -0.62 -13.17 6.41
C ASN A 412 0.72 -13.09 5.67
N GLY A 413 0.76 -12.36 4.56
CA GLY A 413 1.92 -12.26 3.70
C GLY A 413 1.94 -13.37 2.66
N SER A 414 1.55 -13.02 1.43
CA SER A 414 1.41 -13.93 0.30
C SER A 414 2.40 -13.57 -0.82
N LEU A 415 2.70 -14.55 -1.66
CA LEU A 415 3.62 -14.43 -2.79
C LEU A 415 2.94 -14.91 -4.06
N VAL A 416 3.11 -14.21 -5.17
CA VAL A 416 2.78 -14.72 -6.51
C VAL A 416 4.07 -14.96 -7.29
N VAL A 417 4.16 -16.10 -7.92
CA VAL A 417 5.14 -16.41 -8.96
C VAL A 417 4.46 -16.23 -10.30
N LEU A 418 4.96 -15.30 -11.11
CA LEU A 418 4.54 -15.08 -12.49
C LEU A 418 5.57 -15.73 -13.42
N ASN A 419 5.19 -16.82 -14.07
CA ASN A 419 6.00 -17.46 -15.10
C ASN A 419 5.37 -17.09 -16.46
N LEU A 420 6.04 -16.21 -17.21
CA LEU A 420 5.48 -15.57 -18.39
C LEU A 420 6.41 -15.73 -19.61
N GLU A 421 5.80 -15.92 -20.78
CA GLU A 421 6.45 -15.69 -22.06
C GLU A 421 6.08 -14.29 -22.55
N VAL A 422 7.08 -13.46 -22.86
CA VAL A 422 6.91 -12.08 -23.34
C VAL A 422 7.17 -11.97 -24.85
N GLY A 423 6.55 -10.99 -25.49
CA GLY A 423 6.66 -10.79 -26.94
C GLY A 423 7.99 -10.23 -27.40
N LYS A 424 8.64 -9.41 -26.55
CA LYS A 424 9.96 -8.80 -26.83
C LYS A 424 11.01 -9.47 -25.95
N GLU A 425 12.21 -9.64 -26.52
CA GLU A 425 13.38 -10.08 -25.75
C GLU A 425 13.75 -9.02 -24.71
N THR A 426 14.15 -9.49 -23.54
CA THR A 426 14.47 -8.63 -22.41
C THR A 426 15.59 -9.23 -21.54
N SER A 427 16.02 -8.48 -20.53
CA SER A 427 17.02 -8.87 -19.55
C SER A 427 16.57 -8.56 -18.13
N ILE A 428 17.23 -9.15 -17.13
CA ILE A 428 16.96 -8.83 -15.70
C ILE A 428 17.12 -7.33 -15.45
N SER A 429 18.18 -6.71 -15.98
CA SER A 429 18.43 -5.28 -15.79
C SER A 429 17.35 -4.40 -16.42
N GLU A 430 16.84 -4.78 -17.60
CA GLU A 430 15.77 -4.04 -18.29
C GLU A 430 14.45 -4.15 -17.56
N ILE A 431 14.02 -5.35 -17.15
CA ILE A 431 12.79 -5.55 -16.37
C ILE A 431 12.87 -4.76 -15.06
N ASN A 432 13.99 -4.85 -14.35
CA ASN A 432 14.19 -4.14 -13.10
C ASN A 432 14.14 -2.61 -13.30
N ALA A 433 14.72 -2.09 -14.38
CA ALA A 433 14.63 -0.67 -14.72
C ALA A 433 13.19 -0.23 -15.03
N ILE A 434 12.44 -1.04 -15.81
CA ILE A 434 11.04 -0.80 -16.13
C ILE A 434 10.22 -0.76 -14.82
N MET A 435 10.30 -1.79 -13.98
CA MET A 435 9.53 -1.87 -12.74
C MET A 435 9.89 -0.75 -11.77
N LYS A 436 11.18 -0.39 -11.64
CA LYS A 436 11.62 0.74 -10.82
C LYS A 436 11.01 2.05 -11.30
N LYS A 437 10.98 2.29 -12.62
CA LYS A 437 10.36 3.49 -13.20
C LYS A 437 8.88 3.59 -12.81
N TYR A 438 8.09 2.55 -13.04
CA TYR A 438 6.65 2.56 -12.71
C TYR A 438 6.34 2.59 -11.21
N ALA A 439 7.26 2.10 -10.37
CA ALA A 439 7.16 2.25 -8.92
C ALA A 439 7.44 3.67 -8.42
N LEU A 440 8.14 4.49 -9.21
CA LEU A 440 8.57 5.84 -8.83
C LEU A 440 7.84 6.94 -9.60
N GLU A 441 7.25 6.64 -10.76
CA GLU A 441 6.68 7.62 -11.67
C GLU A 441 5.35 7.14 -12.26
N GLY A 442 4.43 8.08 -12.54
CA GLY A 442 3.14 7.83 -13.18
C GLY A 442 2.05 7.32 -12.24
N GLU A 443 1.00 6.74 -12.80
CA GLU A 443 -0.23 6.38 -12.06
C GLU A 443 -0.09 5.13 -11.17
N LEU A 444 0.92 4.28 -11.42
CA LEU A 444 1.13 3.04 -10.67
C LEU A 444 2.02 3.20 -9.44
N VAL A 445 2.43 4.41 -9.10
CA VAL A 445 3.32 4.70 -7.95
C VAL A 445 2.75 4.25 -6.59
N GLU A 446 1.43 4.23 -6.43
CA GLU A 446 0.79 3.71 -5.23
C GLU A 446 0.52 2.21 -5.29
N GLN A 447 0.70 1.61 -6.47
CA GLN A 447 0.38 0.20 -6.73
C GLN A 447 1.62 -0.69 -6.61
N ILE A 448 2.79 -0.20 -7.03
CA ILE A 448 4.01 -1.00 -7.11
C ILE A 448 5.05 -0.46 -6.12
N LYS A 449 5.48 -1.30 -5.19
CA LYS A 449 6.66 -1.08 -4.36
C LYS A 449 7.80 -1.90 -4.94
N TYR A 450 8.92 -1.25 -5.25
CA TYR A 450 10.14 -1.91 -5.73
C TYR A 450 11.02 -2.28 -4.54
N SER A 451 11.48 -3.53 -4.45
CA SER A 451 12.37 -4.01 -3.38
C SER A 451 13.73 -4.43 -3.92
N LEU A 452 14.79 -3.99 -3.24
CA LEU A 452 16.18 -4.43 -3.41
C LEU A 452 16.66 -5.27 -2.21
N ASN A 453 15.77 -5.59 -1.27
CA ASN A 453 16.15 -6.32 -0.07
C ASN A 453 16.42 -7.79 -0.40
N ASN A 454 17.67 -8.25 -0.19
CA ASN A 454 18.08 -9.63 -0.39
C ASN A 454 17.51 -10.61 0.66
N GLU A 455 17.04 -10.09 1.78
CA GLU A 455 16.52 -10.87 2.92
C GLU A 455 14.98 -10.80 3.00
N LEU A 456 14.31 -10.30 1.94
CA LEU A 456 12.86 -10.11 1.93
C LEU A 456 12.10 -11.42 2.09
N VAL A 457 11.28 -11.49 3.13
CA VAL A 457 10.42 -12.65 3.44
C VAL A 457 8.99 -12.22 3.78
N SER A 458 8.09 -13.18 3.95
CA SER A 458 6.65 -12.91 4.15
C SER A 458 6.31 -12.06 5.38
N SER A 459 7.13 -12.09 6.44
CA SER A 459 6.92 -11.25 7.63
C SER A 459 7.23 -9.77 7.38
N ASP A 460 8.16 -9.46 6.47
CA ASP A 460 8.62 -8.09 6.21
C ASP A 460 7.61 -7.26 5.42
N ILE A 461 6.70 -7.92 4.74
CA ILE A 461 5.69 -7.25 3.91
C ILE A 461 4.42 -6.87 4.68
N ILE A 462 4.26 -7.40 5.91
CA ILE A 462 3.09 -7.10 6.75
C ILE A 462 3.04 -5.61 7.07
N GLY A 463 1.86 -5.00 6.87
CA GLY A 463 1.65 -3.56 7.03
C GLY A 463 2.11 -2.72 5.84
N THR A 464 2.46 -3.33 4.70
CA THR A 464 2.75 -2.60 3.46
C THR A 464 1.46 -2.20 2.75
N SER A 465 1.31 -0.90 2.47
CA SER A 465 0.10 -0.34 1.83
C SER A 465 0.03 -0.53 0.31
N ALA A 466 1.16 -0.80 -0.35
CA ALA A 466 1.18 -1.14 -1.78
C ALA A 466 0.63 -2.55 -2.00
N PRO A 467 -0.25 -2.77 -2.97
CA PRO A 467 -0.80 -4.10 -3.24
C PRO A 467 0.21 -5.04 -3.90
N SER A 468 1.24 -4.51 -4.56
CA SER A 468 2.27 -5.27 -5.27
C SER A 468 3.65 -4.87 -4.75
N ILE A 469 4.44 -5.82 -4.29
CA ILE A 469 5.83 -5.61 -3.90
C ILE A 469 6.69 -6.46 -4.86
N TYR A 470 7.33 -5.80 -5.80
CA TYR A 470 8.18 -6.44 -6.79
C TYR A 470 9.55 -6.76 -6.20
N ASP A 471 9.92 -8.04 -6.18
CA ASP A 471 11.20 -8.53 -5.71
C ASP A 471 12.21 -8.53 -6.86
N SER A 472 13.02 -7.49 -6.94
CA SER A 472 13.95 -7.32 -8.07
C SER A 472 15.11 -8.30 -8.05
N ASN A 473 15.52 -8.76 -6.86
CA ASN A 473 16.64 -9.68 -6.71
C ASN A 473 16.28 -11.13 -7.06
N ALA A 474 14.98 -11.45 -7.01
CA ALA A 474 14.47 -12.77 -7.38
C ALA A 474 14.08 -12.89 -8.86
N THR A 475 14.22 -11.83 -9.66
CA THR A 475 13.86 -11.83 -11.09
C THR A 475 14.74 -12.78 -11.89
N ILE A 476 14.11 -13.64 -12.70
CA ILE A 476 14.78 -14.61 -13.57
C ILE A 476 14.39 -14.35 -15.02
N VAL A 477 15.36 -14.41 -15.93
CA VAL A 477 15.17 -14.32 -17.37
C VAL A 477 15.91 -15.48 -18.03
N SER A 478 15.26 -16.20 -18.95
CA SER A 478 15.87 -17.27 -19.72
C SER A 478 16.93 -16.76 -20.71
N GLY A 479 17.79 -17.65 -21.20
CA GLY A 479 18.87 -17.29 -22.12
C GLY A 479 18.41 -16.71 -23.46
N ASP A 480 17.16 -16.96 -23.88
CA ASP A 480 16.54 -16.36 -25.07
C ASP A 480 15.87 -15.01 -24.79
N GLY A 481 15.86 -14.55 -23.56
CA GLY A 481 15.27 -13.28 -23.15
C GLY A 481 13.74 -13.24 -23.18
N LYS A 482 13.05 -14.35 -23.46
CA LYS A 482 11.58 -14.36 -23.66
C LYS A 482 10.79 -14.99 -22.55
N ASN A 483 11.40 -15.88 -21.77
CA ASN A 483 10.75 -16.51 -20.63
C ASN A 483 11.26 -15.82 -19.34
N ILE A 484 10.32 -15.28 -18.56
CA ILE A 484 10.62 -14.54 -17.35
C ILE A 484 9.88 -15.15 -16.16
N VAL A 485 10.54 -15.15 -14.99
CA VAL A 485 9.90 -15.50 -13.72
C VAL A 485 10.04 -14.31 -12.77
N LEU A 486 8.90 -13.79 -12.31
CA LEU A 486 8.83 -12.68 -11.38
C LEU A 486 8.18 -13.10 -10.08
N TYR A 487 8.66 -12.55 -8.98
CA TYR A 487 8.15 -12.78 -7.64
C TYR A 487 7.53 -11.50 -7.10
N ILE A 488 6.25 -11.58 -6.73
CA ILE A 488 5.44 -10.45 -6.30
C ILE A 488 4.87 -10.76 -4.91
N TRP A 489 5.40 -10.10 -3.89
CA TRP A 489 4.87 -10.17 -2.53
C TRP A 489 3.67 -9.25 -2.36
N TYR A 490 2.76 -9.62 -1.48
CA TYR A 490 1.63 -8.78 -1.13
C TYR A 490 1.07 -9.09 0.26
N ASP A 491 0.79 -8.03 1.02
CA ASP A 491 -0.01 -8.16 2.23
C ASP A 491 -1.48 -8.32 1.81
N ASN A 492 -1.98 -9.55 1.90
CA ASN A 492 -3.31 -9.91 1.42
C ASN A 492 -4.44 -9.33 2.29
N GLU A 493 -4.15 -8.73 3.44
CA GLU A 493 -5.10 -8.04 4.30
C GLU A 493 -4.90 -6.52 4.27
N TYR A 494 -3.74 -6.01 4.69
CA TYR A 494 -3.48 -4.58 4.83
C TYR A 494 -3.33 -3.88 3.46
N GLY A 495 -2.48 -4.40 2.59
CA GLY A 495 -2.30 -3.85 1.23
C GLY A 495 -3.61 -3.87 0.43
N TYR A 496 -4.39 -4.94 0.57
CA TYR A 496 -5.72 -5.02 -0.04
C TYR A 496 -6.69 -4.00 0.55
N SER A 497 -6.71 -3.80 1.87
CA SER A 497 -7.56 -2.80 2.52
C SER A 497 -7.24 -1.38 2.03
N HIS A 498 -5.96 -1.06 1.79
CA HIS A 498 -5.56 0.22 1.19
C HIS A 498 -6.07 0.39 -0.25
N GLN A 499 -6.12 -0.69 -1.05
CA GLN A 499 -6.73 -0.65 -2.39
C GLN A 499 -8.23 -0.38 -2.32
N VAL A 500 -8.93 -1.01 -1.37
CA VAL A 500 -10.34 -0.72 -1.11
C VAL A 500 -10.55 0.76 -0.78
N ILE A 501 -9.72 1.35 0.09
CA ILE A 501 -9.80 2.78 0.44
C ILE A 501 -9.50 3.69 -0.76
N ARG A 502 -8.49 3.36 -1.60
CA ARG A 502 -8.20 4.12 -2.82
C ARG A 502 -9.39 4.11 -3.78
N LEU A 503 -9.98 2.94 -3.99
CA LEU A 503 -11.16 2.80 -4.82
C LEU A 503 -12.39 3.49 -4.21
N ALA A 504 -12.59 3.40 -2.88
CA ALA A 504 -13.66 4.10 -2.17
C ALA A 504 -13.56 5.62 -2.36
N LYS A 505 -12.35 6.20 -2.29
CA LYS A 505 -12.13 7.62 -2.55
C LYS A 505 -12.43 8.02 -4.00
N TYR A 506 -12.14 7.14 -4.96
CA TYR A 506 -12.49 7.35 -6.37
C TYR A 506 -14.01 7.34 -6.57
N ILE A 507 -14.69 6.31 -6.06
CA ILE A 507 -16.14 6.14 -6.15
C ILE A 507 -16.89 7.30 -5.49
N ALA A 508 -16.40 7.76 -4.34
CA ALA A 508 -16.95 8.88 -3.58
C ALA A 508 -16.58 10.26 -4.14
N LYS A 509 -15.72 10.34 -5.17
CA LYS A 509 -15.22 11.59 -5.76
C LYS A 509 -14.53 12.53 -4.76
N VAL A 510 -13.84 11.95 -3.80
CA VAL A 510 -13.15 12.69 -2.72
C VAL A 510 -11.62 12.59 -2.84
N ARG A 511 -11.08 12.36 -4.04
CA ARG A 511 -9.63 12.34 -4.28
C ARG A 511 -9.07 13.75 -4.17
N ARG A 512 -7.93 13.86 -3.49
CA ARG A 512 -7.18 15.12 -3.37
C ARG A 512 -6.26 15.31 -4.56
N TYR A 513 -5.84 16.57 -4.78
CA TYR A 513 -4.69 16.83 -5.62
C TYR A 513 -3.49 16.02 -5.12
N THR A 514 -2.77 15.40 -6.04
CA THR A 514 -1.63 14.57 -5.70
C THR A 514 -0.41 15.03 -6.49
N TYR A 515 0.72 15.23 -5.79
CA TYR A 515 2.03 15.47 -6.37
C TYR A 515 2.95 14.29 -6.07
N TYR A 516 3.21 13.45 -7.11
CA TYR A 516 4.04 12.28 -7.03
C TYR A 516 5.16 12.29 -8.06
#